data_c2df9aeeeb5d26adb40324ea57d881ce
#
_entry.id   c2df9aeeeb5d26adb40324ea57d881ce
#
_cell.length_a   1.000
_cell.length_b   1.000
_cell.length_c   1.000
_cell.angle_alpha   90.00
_cell.angle_beta   90.00
_cell.angle_gamma   90.00
#
_symmetry.space_group_name_H-M   'P 1'
#
loop_
_entity.id
_entity.type
_entity.pdbx_description
1 polymer ?
#
loop_
_entity_poly.entity_id
_entity_poly.type
_entity_poly.pdbx_seq_one_letter_code
_entity_poly.pdbx_strand_id
1 'polypeptide(L)'
;MIKIIKYSNRLGKNKLISFLDHRRNSNNTDIDLVNKIINDVKKNKFKALKRYEKKYSKNVEIELSKNKISNSIKHLDKDVKKAIDYAYERIFKFHKLQVKNFRKIKLIDKYKNKLEYKSVPIDSVGVYVPGNLPSTLLMNCIPAKIAGVRRIVLATPKINNKLNPAVLYAAKKLGIKEILSMGGAQAIASLAFIQKVNKVVGPGNKYVAEAKRQLSGKILGTETMYAGASEICVLADKNSNLSQVATSLVSQAEHDPDSQCILVTKDKNLTKKVLKEVKKILSNLPRKIIASKSLKKNGLFVLVQNDKQIIETINEIAPEHLELNVKNFKKYENKIKNAGSICNGPNTPMSAS
;
A
#
# COMPACT_ATOMS: atom_id res chain seq x y z
N MET A 1 9.58 -23.76 -4.23
CA MET A 1 10.84 -23.37 -4.91
C MET A 1 10.50 -22.24 -5.85
N ILE A 2 11.26 -21.15 -5.88
CA ILE A 2 11.05 -20.01 -6.81
C ILE A 2 11.20 -20.50 -8.24
N LYS A 3 10.28 -20.12 -9.11
CA LYS A 3 10.31 -20.50 -10.55
C LYS A 3 11.36 -19.68 -11.29
N ILE A 4 11.95 -20.25 -12.37
CA ILE A 4 12.87 -19.54 -13.23
C ILE A 4 12.34 -19.60 -14.68
N ILE A 5 12.18 -18.45 -15.31
CA ILE A 5 11.77 -18.32 -16.71
C ILE A 5 12.92 -17.70 -17.52
N LYS A 6 13.22 -18.28 -18.69
CA LYS A 6 14.10 -17.68 -19.68
C LYS A 6 13.26 -16.87 -20.67
N TYR A 7 13.45 -15.55 -20.67
CA TYR A 7 12.75 -14.61 -21.57
C TYR A 7 13.60 -14.40 -22.84
N SER A 8 13.76 -15.45 -23.63
CA SER A 8 14.60 -15.39 -24.83
C SER A 8 13.81 -15.36 -26.15
N ASN A 9 12.53 -15.73 -26.12
CA ASN A 9 11.66 -15.85 -27.28
C ASN A 9 10.19 -15.69 -26.92
N ARG A 10 9.29 -15.81 -27.90
CA ARG A 10 7.83 -15.71 -27.72
C ARG A 10 7.30 -16.68 -26.64
N LEU A 11 7.85 -17.88 -26.55
CA LEU A 11 7.45 -18.87 -25.55
C LEU A 11 7.77 -18.40 -24.12
N GLY A 12 8.95 -17.80 -23.91
CA GLY A 12 9.35 -17.23 -22.62
C GLY A 12 8.45 -16.06 -22.21
N LYS A 13 8.10 -15.20 -23.18
CA LYS A 13 7.15 -14.11 -22.97
C LYS A 13 5.77 -14.64 -22.55
N ASN A 14 5.23 -15.61 -23.26
CA ASN A 14 3.94 -16.21 -22.95
C ASN A 14 3.91 -16.87 -21.55
N LYS A 15 5.01 -17.53 -21.14
CA LYS A 15 5.14 -18.08 -19.79
C LYS A 15 5.11 -16.99 -18.71
N LEU A 16 5.76 -15.86 -18.95
CA LEU A 16 5.71 -14.71 -18.04
C LEU A 16 4.27 -14.16 -17.92
N ILE A 17 3.62 -13.90 -19.06
CA ILE A 17 2.24 -13.39 -19.09
C ILE A 17 1.30 -14.36 -18.35
N SER A 18 1.34 -15.65 -18.66
CA SER A 18 0.53 -16.66 -17.98
C SER A 18 0.77 -16.70 -16.46
N PHE A 19 2.02 -16.51 -16.01
CA PHE A 19 2.33 -16.42 -14.60
C PHE A 19 1.70 -15.18 -13.93
N LEU A 20 1.75 -14.02 -14.59
CA LEU A 20 1.17 -12.78 -14.10
C LEU A 20 -0.36 -12.84 -14.08
N ASP A 21 -0.98 -13.38 -15.14
CA ASP A 21 -2.44 -13.51 -15.26
C ASP A 21 -3.03 -14.47 -14.22
N HIS A 22 -2.33 -15.56 -13.92
CA HIS A 22 -2.76 -16.49 -12.88
C HIS A 22 -2.95 -15.78 -11.53
N ARG A 23 -2.04 -14.86 -11.18
CA ARG A 23 -2.14 -14.06 -9.97
C ARG A 23 -3.25 -13.00 -10.06
N ARG A 24 -3.34 -12.27 -11.17
CA ARG A 24 -4.36 -11.24 -11.41
C ARG A 24 -5.78 -11.81 -11.28
N ASN A 25 -5.99 -13.04 -11.74
CA ASN A 25 -7.27 -13.74 -11.71
C ASN A 25 -7.56 -14.50 -10.40
N SER A 26 -6.59 -14.63 -9.49
CA SER A 26 -6.73 -15.43 -8.26
C SER A 26 -7.40 -14.69 -7.10
N ASN A 27 -7.89 -13.47 -7.28
CA ASN A 27 -8.55 -12.67 -6.24
C ASN A 27 -9.98 -13.17 -6.00
N ASN A 28 -10.13 -14.29 -5.28
CA ASN A 28 -11.41 -14.78 -4.76
C ASN A 28 -11.80 -13.97 -3.51
N THR A 29 -12.32 -12.77 -3.70
CA THR A 29 -13.04 -12.05 -2.65
C THR A 29 -14.52 -12.42 -2.76
N ASP A 30 -15.14 -12.71 -1.64
CA ASP A 30 -16.58 -12.95 -1.59
C ASP A 30 -17.32 -11.61 -1.79
N ILE A 31 -17.59 -11.30 -3.05
CA ILE A 31 -18.25 -10.06 -3.51
C ILE A 31 -19.64 -9.94 -2.89
N ASP A 32 -20.39 -11.02 -2.84
CA ASP A 32 -21.75 -11.04 -2.34
C ASP A 32 -21.82 -10.81 -0.83
N LEU A 33 -20.88 -11.38 -0.08
CA LEU A 33 -20.73 -11.10 1.35
C LEU A 33 -20.46 -9.62 1.61
N VAL A 34 -19.54 -9.02 0.85
CA VAL A 34 -19.21 -7.59 0.99
C VAL A 34 -20.43 -6.73 0.65
N ASN A 35 -21.13 -7.04 -0.44
CA ASN A 35 -22.37 -6.33 -0.82
C ASN A 35 -23.45 -6.43 0.26
N LYS A 36 -23.64 -7.63 0.83
CA LYS A 36 -24.57 -7.84 1.96
C LYS A 36 -24.22 -6.98 3.16
N ILE A 37 -22.93 -6.91 3.53
CA ILE A 37 -22.45 -6.06 4.64
C ILE A 37 -22.72 -4.59 4.35
N ILE A 38 -22.40 -4.11 3.16
CA ILE A 38 -22.61 -2.72 2.74
C ILE A 38 -24.08 -2.34 2.84
N ASN A 39 -24.98 -3.16 2.27
CA ASN A 39 -26.41 -2.90 2.25
C ASN A 39 -27.01 -2.93 3.66
N ASP A 40 -26.55 -3.84 4.51
CA ASP A 40 -26.99 -3.94 5.87
C ASP A 40 -26.56 -2.72 6.72
N VAL A 41 -25.30 -2.28 6.60
CA VAL A 41 -24.83 -1.04 7.26
C VAL A 41 -25.55 0.19 6.69
N LYS A 42 -25.83 0.24 5.40
CA LYS A 42 -26.62 1.31 4.77
C LYS A 42 -28.01 1.41 5.41
N LYS A 43 -28.71 0.26 5.60
CA LYS A 43 -30.08 0.18 6.13
C LYS A 43 -30.11 0.35 7.66
N ASN A 44 -29.32 -0.45 8.37
CA ASN A 44 -29.42 -0.62 9.82
C ASN A 44 -28.35 0.16 10.62
N LYS A 45 -27.53 0.98 9.96
CA LYS A 45 -26.55 1.93 10.54
C LYS A 45 -25.71 1.31 11.67
N PHE A 46 -25.67 1.98 12.83
CA PHE A 46 -24.90 1.54 14.00
C PHE A 46 -25.27 0.15 14.51
N LYS A 47 -26.54 -0.27 14.38
CA LYS A 47 -26.97 -1.61 14.79
C LYS A 47 -26.26 -2.70 13.99
N ALA A 48 -26.17 -2.54 12.67
CA ALA A 48 -25.43 -3.45 11.81
C ALA A 48 -23.91 -3.39 12.08
N LEU A 49 -23.34 -2.19 12.20
CA LEU A 49 -21.92 -2.00 12.48
C LEU A 49 -21.51 -2.70 13.79
N LYS A 50 -22.22 -2.52 14.88
CA LYS A 50 -21.96 -3.20 16.17
C LYS A 50 -22.02 -4.71 16.03
N ARG A 51 -23.01 -5.24 15.29
CA ARG A 51 -23.14 -6.69 15.05
C ARG A 51 -21.94 -7.26 14.31
N TYR A 52 -21.48 -6.59 13.25
CA TYR A 52 -20.30 -7.04 12.49
C TYR A 52 -18.99 -6.88 13.27
N GLU A 53 -18.81 -5.80 14.01
CA GLU A 53 -17.64 -5.62 14.88
C GLU A 53 -17.59 -6.70 15.98
N LYS A 54 -18.72 -7.03 16.60
CA LYS A 54 -18.80 -8.13 17.56
C LYS A 54 -18.46 -9.48 16.90
N LYS A 55 -19.00 -9.73 15.68
CA LYS A 55 -18.80 -11.00 14.97
C LYS A 55 -17.35 -11.20 14.50
N TYR A 56 -16.74 -10.19 13.88
CA TYR A 56 -15.45 -10.33 13.19
C TYR A 56 -14.26 -9.86 14.01
N SER A 57 -14.44 -8.83 14.85
CA SER A 57 -13.37 -8.21 15.63
C SER A 57 -13.49 -8.44 17.14
N LYS A 58 -14.56 -9.13 17.60
CA LYS A 58 -14.93 -9.27 19.02
C LYS A 58 -14.98 -7.93 19.75
N ASN A 59 -15.20 -6.83 19.02
CA ASN A 59 -15.19 -5.46 19.51
C ASN A 59 -16.64 -4.99 19.76
N VAL A 60 -16.88 -4.43 20.93
CA VAL A 60 -18.19 -3.86 21.33
C VAL A 60 -18.15 -2.33 21.46
N GLU A 61 -16.95 -1.75 21.49
CA GLU A 61 -16.74 -0.33 21.67
C GLU A 61 -16.13 0.26 20.37
N ILE A 62 -16.93 1.05 19.66
CA ILE A 62 -16.55 1.63 18.38
C ILE A 62 -15.94 3.02 18.59
N GLU A 63 -16.59 3.87 19.39
CA GLU A 63 -16.11 5.21 19.71
C GLU A 63 -15.21 5.18 20.94
N LEU A 64 -14.16 5.97 20.92
CA LEU A 64 -13.18 6.01 21.99
C LEU A 64 -13.25 7.34 22.74
N SER A 65 -13.28 7.26 24.05
CA SER A 65 -13.16 8.45 24.88
C SER A 65 -11.74 9.03 24.84
N LYS A 66 -11.63 10.35 24.98
CA LYS A 66 -10.32 11.05 25.03
C LYS A 66 -9.42 10.50 26.13
N ASN A 67 -10.00 10.12 27.28
CA ASN A 67 -9.25 9.54 28.40
C ASN A 67 -8.63 8.19 28.05
N LYS A 68 -9.35 7.30 27.35
CA LYS A 68 -8.79 6.02 26.88
C LYS A 68 -7.64 6.21 25.92
N ILE A 69 -7.77 7.16 24.97
CA ILE A 69 -6.71 7.52 24.04
C ILE A 69 -5.47 8.01 24.80
N SER A 70 -5.65 8.98 25.69
CA SER A 70 -4.57 9.57 26.48
C SER A 70 -3.85 8.53 27.35
N ASN A 71 -4.58 7.65 28.02
CA ASN A 71 -4.02 6.59 28.84
C ASN A 71 -3.22 5.56 28.01
N SER A 72 -3.72 5.19 26.83
CA SER A 72 -3.00 4.28 25.93
C SER A 72 -1.66 4.86 25.45
N ILE A 73 -1.56 6.16 25.24
CA ILE A 73 -0.36 6.84 24.76
C ILE A 73 0.69 7.03 25.88
N LYS A 74 0.29 7.09 27.14
CA LYS A 74 1.23 7.31 28.26
C LYS A 74 2.39 6.30 28.29
N HIS A 75 2.09 5.04 28.02
CA HIS A 75 3.05 3.92 28.09
C HIS A 75 3.74 3.66 26.76
N LEU A 76 3.56 4.49 25.72
CA LEU A 76 4.28 4.33 24.47
C LEU A 76 5.75 4.66 24.66
N ASP A 77 6.60 3.78 24.15
CA ASP A 77 8.04 3.92 24.16
C ASP A 77 8.51 5.26 23.59
N LYS A 78 9.54 5.86 24.22
CA LYS A 78 10.05 7.19 23.83
C LYS A 78 10.70 7.19 22.45
N ASP A 79 11.36 6.11 22.06
CA ASP A 79 12.04 6.03 20.76
C ASP A 79 11.02 5.82 19.63
N VAL A 80 9.93 5.08 19.91
CA VAL A 80 8.79 5.00 18.99
C VAL A 80 8.14 6.38 18.78
N LYS A 81 7.97 7.18 19.83
CA LYS A 81 7.48 8.56 19.71
C LYS A 81 8.38 9.40 18.83
N LYS A 82 9.70 9.39 19.09
CA LYS A 82 10.70 10.10 18.28
C LYS A 82 10.66 9.67 16.81
N ALA A 83 10.57 8.36 16.56
CA ALA A 83 10.48 7.83 15.19
C ALA A 83 9.24 8.33 14.45
N ILE A 84 8.07 8.36 15.12
CA ILE A 84 6.83 8.92 14.55
C ILE A 84 6.98 10.43 14.29
N ASP A 85 7.59 11.17 15.22
CA ASP A 85 7.81 12.60 15.09
C ASP A 85 8.74 12.91 13.91
N TYR A 86 9.83 12.17 13.77
CA TYR A 86 10.75 12.27 12.66
C TYR A 86 10.09 11.94 11.30
N ALA A 87 9.31 10.85 11.25
CA ALA A 87 8.57 10.48 10.05
C ALA A 87 7.55 11.56 9.66
N TYR A 88 6.80 12.10 10.65
CA TYR A 88 5.86 13.19 10.43
C TYR A 88 6.53 14.39 9.75
N GLU A 89 7.67 14.85 10.26
CA GLU A 89 8.37 16.02 9.73
C GLU A 89 8.84 15.81 8.29
N ARG A 90 9.39 14.64 7.98
CA ARG A 90 9.86 14.29 6.63
C ARG A 90 8.71 14.23 5.63
N ILE A 91 7.64 13.52 5.97
CA ILE A 91 6.44 13.38 5.12
C ILE A 91 5.80 14.76 4.93
N PHE A 92 5.65 15.55 5.99
CA PHE A 92 5.09 16.89 5.92
C PHE A 92 5.92 17.80 5.00
N LYS A 93 7.24 17.81 5.17
CA LYS A 93 8.16 18.62 4.35
C LYS A 93 8.04 18.27 2.87
N PHE A 94 7.99 16.99 2.53
CA PHE A 94 7.85 16.53 1.16
C PHE A 94 6.51 16.95 0.55
N HIS A 95 5.40 16.63 1.19
CA HIS A 95 4.06 16.93 0.66
C HIS A 95 3.75 18.43 0.62
N LYS A 96 4.32 19.24 1.51
CA LYS A 96 4.19 20.69 1.46
C LYS A 96 4.72 21.28 0.15
N LEU A 97 5.72 20.66 -0.47
CA LEU A 97 6.25 21.09 -1.77
C LEU A 97 5.25 20.84 -2.91
N GLN A 98 4.42 19.81 -2.82
CA GLN A 98 3.45 19.46 -3.86
C GLN A 98 2.35 20.53 -4.02
N VAL A 99 1.96 21.19 -2.94
CA VAL A 99 0.91 22.24 -2.96
C VAL A 99 1.34 23.45 -3.80
N LYS A 100 2.63 23.76 -3.86
CA LYS A 100 3.16 24.86 -4.69
C LYS A 100 2.88 24.65 -6.18
N ASN A 101 2.61 23.41 -6.61
CA ASN A 101 2.36 23.04 -8.00
C ASN A 101 0.89 23.10 -8.39
N PHE A 102 -0.03 23.41 -7.47
CA PHE A 102 -1.45 23.67 -7.82
C PHE A 102 -1.57 25.02 -8.52
N ARG A 103 -1.41 25.00 -9.84
CA ARG A 103 -1.53 26.20 -10.68
C ARG A 103 -2.99 26.60 -10.80
N LYS A 104 -3.28 27.86 -10.50
CA LYS A 104 -4.52 28.48 -10.96
C LYS A 104 -4.32 28.84 -12.41
N ILE A 105 -5.14 28.27 -13.28
CA ILE A 105 -5.13 28.60 -14.70
C ILE A 105 -6.28 29.58 -14.94
N LYS A 106 -5.95 30.73 -15.54
CA LYS A 106 -6.94 31.73 -15.97
C LYS A 106 -6.71 32.04 -17.43
N LEU A 107 -7.77 32.00 -18.22
CA LEU A 107 -7.77 32.35 -19.61
C LEU A 107 -8.94 33.33 -19.87
N ILE A 108 -8.67 34.38 -20.58
CA ILE A 108 -9.70 35.25 -21.16
C ILE A 108 -9.61 35.06 -22.67
N ASP A 109 -10.68 34.56 -23.29
CA ASP A 109 -10.72 34.33 -24.73
C ASP A 109 -10.99 35.63 -25.50
N LYS A 110 -10.97 35.55 -26.86
CA LYS A 110 -11.23 36.68 -27.74
C LYS A 110 -12.65 37.29 -27.62
N TYR A 111 -13.58 36.54 -27.01
CA TYR A 111 -14.94 36.99 -26.74
C TYR A 111 -15.14 37.50 -25.32
N LYS A 112 -14.03 37.70 -24.56
CA LYS A 112 -14.01 38.12 -23.15
C LYS A 112 -14.59 37.11 -22.16
N ASN A 113 -14.75 35.83 -22.56
CA ASN A 113 -15.12 34.77 -21.64
C ASN A 113 -13.95 34.48 -20.69
N LYS A 114 -14.25 34.39 -19.41
CA LYS A 114 -13.28 34.09 -18.37
C LYS A 114 -13.34 32.61 -18.01
N LEU A 115 -12.27 31.86 -18.29
CA LEU A 115 -12.10 30.45 -17.92
C LEU A 115 -11.12 30.35 -16.77
N GLU A 116 -11.51 29.69 -15.70
CA GLU A 116 -10.64 29.51 -14.53
C GLU A 116 -10.67 28.06 -14.07
N TYR A 117 -9.49 27.48 -13.86
CA TYR A 117 -9.31 26.19 -13.20
C TYR A 117 -8.88 26.41 -11.75
N LYS A 118 -9.64 25.84 -10.80
CA LYS A 118 -9.37 25.94 -9.37
C LYS A 118 -9.31 24.55 -8.73
N SER A 119 -8.30 24.34 -7.88
CA SER A 119 -8.28 23.20 -6.95
C SER A 119 -8.87 23.64 -5.62
N VAL A 120 -9.88 22.93 -5.15
CA VAL A 120 -10.50 23.14 -3.84
C VAL A 120 -10.41 21.89 -2.99
N PRO A 121 -10.20 22.00 -1.67
CA PRO A 121 -10.22 20.84 -0.79
C PRO A 121 -11.62 20.23 -0.72
N ILE A 122 -11.69 18.90 -0.59
CA ILE A 122 -12.92 18.22 -0.18
C ILE A 122 -13.16 18.44 1.30
N ASP A 123 -14.43 18.40 1.75
CA ASP A 123 -14.78 18.71 3.14
C ASP A 123 -14.31 17.66 4.14
N SER A 124 -14.36 16.38 3.74
CA SER A 124 -14.07 15.28 4.65
C SER A 124 -13.42 14.08 3.98
N VAL A 125 -12.55 13.39 4.74
CA VAL A 125 -11.93 12.12 4.36
C VAL A 125 -12.03 11.10 5.49
N GLY A 126 -12.42 9.88 5.14
CA GLY A 126 -12.26 8.70 5.98
C GLY A 126 -10.91 8.04 5.71
N VAL A 127 -10.13 7.83 6.74
CA VAL A 127 -8.83 7.17 6.62
C VAL A 127 -8.92 5.80 7.28
N TYR A 128 -8.78 4.75 6.49
CA TYR A 128 -8.68 3.39 7.01
C TYR A 128 -7.22 3.04 7.27
N VAL A 129 -6.90 2.64 8.48
CA VAL A 129 -5.54 2.27 8.89
C VAL A 129 -5.57 0.87 9.49
N PRO A 130 -4.79 -0.09 8.96
CA PRO A 130 -4.55 -1.36 9.65
C PRO A 130 -4.05 -1.11 11.07
N GLY A 131 -4.54 -1.90 12.04
CA GLY A 131 -4.44 -1.58 13.46
C GLY A 131 -3.03 -1.42 14.06
N ASN A 132 -1.97 -1.65 13.30
CA ASN A 132 -0.58 -1.59 13.75
C ASN A 132 0.34 -0.72 12.89
N LEU A 133 -0.20 0.13 12.00
CA LEU A 133 0.59 0.90 11.03
C LEU A 133 0.46 2.42 11.24
N PRO A 134 1.19 3.03 12.20
CA PRO A 134 1.20 4.47 12.39
C PRO A 134 1.73 5.23 11.17
N SER A 135 2.65 4.65 10.40
CA SER A 135 3.16 5.21 9.14
C SER A 135 2.04 5.39 8.11
N THR A 136 1.15 4.40 7.95
CA THR A 136 -0.01 4.51 7.06
C THR A 136 -0.91 5.70 7.45
N LEU A 137 -1.10 5.94 8.73
CA LEU A 137 -1.87 7.10 9.20
C LEU A 137 -1.19 8.42 8.78
N LEU A 138 0.12 8.53 8.99
CA LEU A 138 0.88 9.72 8.60
C LEU A 138 0.82 9.94 7.09
N MET A 139 1.07 8.91 6.28
CA MET A 139 1.09 8.96 4.83
C MET A 139 -0.25 9.37 4.20
N ASN A 140 -1.37 9.06 4.84
CA ASN A 140 -2.70 9.45 4.35
C ASN A 140 -3.18 10.80 4.92
N CYS A 141 -2.93 11.07 6.20
CA CYS A 141 -3.49 12.24 6.85
C CYS A 141 -2.68 13.52 6.64
N ILE A 142 -1.35 13.42 6.49
CA ILE A 142 -0.50 14.60 6.24
C ILE A 142 -0.88 15.25 4.90
N PRO A 143 -0.93 14.51 3.77
CA PRO A 143 -1.39 15.07 2.50
C PRO A 143 -2.81 15.64 2.57
N ALA A 144 -3.73 14.94 3.26
CA ALA A 144 -5.10 15.43 3.44
C ALA A 144 -5.15 16.78 4.16
N LYS A 145 -4.38 16.94 5.24
CA LYS A 145 -4.28 18.21 5.99
C LYS A 145 -3.64 19.32 5.16
N ILE A 146 -2.57 19.00 4.44
CA ILE A 146 -1.87 19.96 3.56
C ILE A 146 -2.79 20.40 2.41
N ALA A 147 -3.63 19.50 1.89
CA ALA A 147 -4.65 19.82 0.89
C ALA A 147 -5.81 20.66 1.44
N GLY A 148 -5.90 20.88 2.77
CA GLY A 148 -6.92 21.71 3.40
C GLY A 148 -8.20 20.97 3.78
N VAL A 149 -8.19 19.62 3.82
CA VAL A 149 -9.34 18.84 4.29
C VAL A 149 -9.63 19.15 5.75
N ARG A 150 -10.87 19.57 6.04
CA ARG A 150 -11.26 20.05 7.38
C ARG A 150 -11.58 18.93 8.36
N ARG A 151 -12.25 17.88 7.89
CA ARG A 151 -12.70 16.75 8.72
C ARG A 151 -12.00 15.47 8.30
N ILE A 152 -11.28 14.83 9.24
CA ILE A 152 -10.63 13.54 9.05
C ILE A 152 -11.20 12.55 10.05
N VAL A 153 -11.77 11.45 9.57
CA VAL A 153 -12.33 10.36 10.38
C VAL A 153 -11.41 9.15 10.25
N LEU A 154 -10.78 8.75 11.35
CA LEU A 154 -9.93 7.58 11.41
C LEU A 154 -10.75 6.34 11.73
N ALA A 155 -10.65 5.31 10.90
CA ALA A 155 -11.13 3.95 11.16
C ALA A 155 -9.94 3.01 11.30
N THR A 156 -9.79 2.35 12.44
CA THR A 156 -8.69 1.42 12.71
C THR A 156 -9.16 0.27 13.62
N PRO A 157 -8.94 -1.01 13.22
CA PRO A 157 -9.37 -2.14 14.04
C PRO A 157 -8.48 -2.31 15.28
N LYS A 158 -9.05 -2.89 16.34
CA LYS A 158 -8.29 -3.40 17.48
C LYS A 158 -7.49 -4.64 17.08
N ILE A 159 -6.31 -4.78 17.63
CA ILE A 159 -5.52 -6.02 17.62
C ILE A 159 -5.45 -6.52 19.05
N ASN A 160 -5.83 -7.78 19.28
CA ASN A 160 -5.90 -8.37 20.62
C ASN A 160 -6.70 -7.50 21.61
N ASN A 161 -7.86 -7.01 21.16
CA ASN A 161 -8.78 -6.14 21.89
C ASN A 161 -8.22 -4.78 22.32
N LYS A 162 -7.06 -4.36 21.80
CA LYS A 162 -6.43 -3.07 22.10
C LYS A 162 -6.17 -2.30 20.81
N LEU A 163 -6.30 -0.97 20.85
CA LEU A 163 -5.76 -0.12 19.81
C LEU A 163 -4.28 0.10 20.04
N ASN A 164 -3.53 0.16 18.94
CA ASN A 164 -2.10 0.37 19.00
C ASN A 164 -1.78 1.79 19.50
N PRO A 165 -1.04 1.94 20.61
CA PRO A 165 -0.68 3.26 21.14
C PRO A 165 0.09 4.15 20.17
N ALA A 166 0.88 3.56 19.25
CA ALA A 166 1.62 4.30 18.23
C ALA A 166 0.69 4.94 17.19
N VAL A 167 -0.38 4.23 16.78
CA VAL A 167 -1.43 4.79 15.89
C VAL A 167 -2.17 5.93 16.60
N LEU A 168 -2.50 5.75 17.88
CA LEU A 168 -3.17 6.79 18.68
C LEU A 168 -2.28 8.03 18.90
N TYR A 169 -0.98 7.82 19.10
CA TYR A 169 0.00 8.91 19.20
C TYR A 169 0.09 9.71 17.90
N ALA A 170 0.21 9.03 16.77
CA ALA A 170 0.21 9.66 15.45
C ALA A 170 -1.09 10.42 15.19
N ALA A 171 -2.26 9.87 15.58
CA ALA A 171 -3.55 10.53 15.45
C ALA A 171 -3.62 11.80 16.32
N LYS A 172 -3.12 11.76 17.56
CA LYS A 172 -3.00 12.93 18.45
C LYS A 172 -2.11 14.00 17.83
N LYS A 173 -0.93 13.63 17.31
CA LYS A 173 0.00 14.57 16.65
C LYS A 173 -0.63 15.24 15.43
N LEU A 174 -1.42 14.49 14.68
CA LEU A 174 -2.20 14.98 13.54
C LEU A 174 -3.45 15.80 13.95
N GLY A 175 -3.80 15.86 15.23
CA GLY A 175 -5.00 16.56 15.71
C GLY A 175 -6.31 15.91 15.24
N ILE A 176 -6.31 14.58 15.00
CA ILE A 176 -7.52 13.85 14.62
C ILE A 176 -8.40 13.66 15.84
N LYS A 177 -9.66 14.11 15.73
CA LYS A 177 -10.64 14.09 16.83
C LYS A 177 -11.59 12.88 16.75
N GLU A 178 -11.89 12.42 15.54
CA GLU A 178 -12.83 11.32 15.28
C GLU A 178 -12.05 10.04 15.03
N ILE A 179 -11.97 9.18 16.04
CA ILE A 179 -11.26 7.89 16.01
C ILE A 179 -12.25 6.79 16.32
N LEU A 180 -12.48 5.92 15.33
CA LEU A 180 -13.42 4.83 15.39
C LEU A 180 -12.68 3.48 15.36
N SER A 181 -12.93 2.67 16.38
CA SER A 181 -12.41 1.33 16.50
C SER A 181 -13.26 0.36 15.68
N MET A 182 -12.96 0.26 14.39
CA MET A 182 -13.69 -0.60 13.47
C MET A 182 -12.82 -1.09 12.31
N GLY A 183 -13.12 -2.26 11.78
CA GLY A 183 -12.34 -2.90 10.70
C GLY A 183 -13.20 -3.46 9.58
N GLY A 184 -12.55 -4.03 8.56
CA GLY A 184 -13.22 -4.76 7.47
C GLY A 184 -14.14 -3.92 6.58
N ALA A 185 -14.98 -4.61 5.80
CA ALA A 185 -15.93 -4.00 4.89
C ALA A 185 -16.95 -3.10 5.60
N GLN A 186 -17.36 -3.46 6.83
CA GLN A 186 -18.31 -2.69 7.62
C GLN A 186 -17.74 -1.33 8.05
N ALA A 187 -16.42 -1.21 8.22
CA ALA A 187 -15.78 0.07 8.50
C ALA A 187 -15.89 1.01 7.29
N ILE A 188 -15.64 0.51 6.08
CA ILE A 188 -15.78 1.29 4.84
C ILE A 188 -17.23 1.71 4.62
N ALA A 189 -18.18 0.78 4.81
CA ALA A 189 -19.61 1.09 4.73
C ALA A 189 -20.03 2.12 5.78
N SER A 190 -19.46 2.07 7.00
CA SER A 190 -19.72 3.07 8.05
C SER A 190 -19.21 4.45 7.66
N LEU A 191 -17.98 4.55 7.12
CA LEU A 191 -17.43 5.81 6.62
C LEU A 191 -18.31 6.43 5.53
N ALA A 192 -18.89 5.60 4.65
CA ALA A 192 -19.79 6.04 3.58
C ALA A 192 -21.17 6.48 4.11
N PHE A 193 -21.84 5.65 4.91
CA PHE A 193 -23.27 5.81 5.18
C PHE A 193 -23.63 6.34 6.59
N ILE A 194 -22.69 6.22 7.53
CA ILE A 194 -22.87 6.73 8.91
C ILE A 194 -22.09 8.02 9.06
N GLN A 195 -20.79 8.00 8.75
CA GLN A 195 -19.93 9.17 8.85
C GLN A 195 -20.07 10.14 7.66
N LYS A 196 -20.55 9.65 6.52
CA LYS A 196 -20.83 10.42 5.29
C LYS A 196 -19.62 11.25 4.84
N VAL A 197 -18.45 10.61 4.77
CA VAL A 197 -17.23 11.26 4.25
C VAL A 197 -17.26 11.35 2.73
N ASN A 198 -16.61 12.36 2.15
CA ASN A 198 -16.55 12.54 0.70
C ASN A 198 -15.62 11.54 0.01
N LYS A 199 -14.55 11.15 0.68
CA LYS A 199 -13.54 10.21 0.16
C LYS A 199 -13.05 9.28 1.24
N VAL A 200 -12.72 8.02 0.88
CA VAL A 200 -12.06 7.05 1.76
C VAL A 200 -10.72 6.68 1.17
N VAL A 201 -9.67 6.72 2.00
CA VAL A 201 -8.29 6.37 1.64
C VAL A 201 -7.68 5.42 2.67
N GLY A 202 -6.55 4.83 2.31
CA GLY A 202 -5.76 3.96 3.17
C GLY A 202 -5.88 2.47 2.83
N PRO A 203 -4.81 1.69 2.97
CA PRO A 203 -4.75 0.29 2.60
C PRO A 203 -5.61 -0.58 3.52
N GLY A 204 -6.03 -1.74 3.03
CA GLY A 204 -6.77 -2.71 3.81
C GLY A 204 -6.71 -4.10 3.18
N ASN A 205 -7.28 -5.09 3.86
CA ASN A 205 -7.37 -6.44 3.32
C ASN A 205 -8.37 -6.51 2.15
N LYS A 206 -8.49 -7.67 1.52
CA LYS A 206 -9.36 -7.91 0.36
C LYS A 206 -10.82 -7.46 0.57
N TYR A 207 -11.38 -7.58 1.77
CA TYR A 207 -12.74 -7.13 2.07
C TYR A 207 -12.87 -5.62 2.12
N VAL A 208 -11.85 -4.93 2.62
CA VAL A 208 -11.75 -3.46 2.63
C VAL A 208 -11.60 -2.94 1.19
N ALA A 209 -10.71 -3.55 0.41
CA ALA A 209 -10.50 -3.20 -1.00
C ALA A 209 -11.78 -3.40 -1.82
N GLU A 210 -12.47 -4.53 -1.65
CA GLU A 210 -13.72 -4.82 -2.34
C GLU A 210 -14.84 -3.85 -1.93
N ALA A 211 -14.96 -3.51 -0.64
CA ALA A 211 -15.96 -2.54 -0.18
C ALA A 211 -15.71 -1.15 -0.80
N LYS A 212 -14.46 -0.71 -0.89
CA LYS A 212 -14.10 0.53 -1.60
C LYS A 212 -14.48 0.45 -3.08
N ARG A 213 -14.16 -0.67 -3.75
CA ARG A 213 -14.49 -0.87 -5.16
C ARG A 213 -15.99 -0.76 -5.42
N GLN A 214 -16.83 -1.35 -4.57
CA GLN A 214 -18.28 -1.31 -4.73
C GLN A 214 -18.88 0.09 -4.50
N LEU A 215 -18.26 0.91 -3.65
CA LEU A 215 -18.75 2.23 -3.28
C LEU A 215 -18.13 3.36 -4.11
N SER A 216 -16.99 3.09 -4.73
CA SER A 216 -16.24 4.09 -5.52
C SER A 216 -17.04 4.59 -6.72
N GLY A 217 -17.03 5.90 -6.92
CA GLY A 217 -17.73 6.56 -8.03
C GLY A 217 -19.26 6.58 -7.92
N LYS A 218 -19.86 5.86 -6.96
CA LYS A 218 -21.32 5.83 -6.73
C LYS A 218 -21.73 6.61 -5.49
N ILE A 219 -20.98 6.46 -4.41
CA ILE A 219 -21.34 6.98 -3.08
C ILE A 219 -20.24 7.90 -2.55
N LEU A 220 -18.98 7.53 -2.75
CA LEU A 220 -17.81 8.27 -2.26
C LEU A 220 -16.63 8.15 -3.23
N GLY A 221 -15.65 9.04 -3.11
CA GLY A 221 -14.36 8.89 -3.77
C GLY A 221 -13.47 7.90 -3.04
N THR A 222 -12.60 7.24 -3.79
CA THR A 222 -11.52 6.42 -3.23
C THR A 222 -10.19 6.78 -3.87
N GLU A 223 -9.10 6.27 -3.36
CA GLU A 223 -7.85 6.24 -4.13
C GLU A 223 -8.03 5.34 -5.36
N THR A 224 -7.29 5.64 -6.42
CA THR A 224 -7.36 4.89 -7.69
C THR A 224 -6.68 3.51 -7.60
N MET A 225 -5.80 3.32 -6.65
CA MET A 225 -5.14 2.04 -6.42
C MET A 225 -5.95 1.19 -5.43
N TYR A 226 -6.50 0.09 -5.93
CA TYR A 226 -7.05 -0.95 -5.05
C TYR A 226 -5.87 -1.75 -4.50
N ALA A 227 -5.72 -1.78 -3.18
CA ALA A 227 -4.67 -2.55 -2.53
C ALA A 227 -4.82 -4.04 -2.90
N GLY A 228 -3.93 -4.52 -3.72
CA GLY A 228 -3.66 -5.94 -3.94
C GLY A 228 -2.59 -6.43 -2.96
N ALA A 229 -2.19 -7.67 -3.11
CA ALA A 229 -0.98 -8.14 -2.45
C ALA A 229 0.23 -7.42 -3.04
N SER A 230 1.09 -6.86 -2.18
CA SER A 230 2.22 -6.02 -2.58
C SER A 230 3.21 -6.73 -3.51
N GLU A 231 3.87 -5.98 -4.36
CA GLU A 231 4.75 -6.48 -5.41
C GLU A 231 6.11 -5.81 -5.38
N ILE A 232 7.15 -6.61 -5.59
CA ILE A 232 8.49 -6.11 -5.88
C ILE A 232 9.07 -6.74 -7.14
N CYS A 233 9.70 -5.93 -7.96
CA CYS A 233 10.59 -6.36 -9.03
C CYS A 233 11.98 -5.78 -8.78
N VAL A 234 12.99 -6.62 -8.70
CA VAL A 234 14.38 -6.22 -8.53
C VAL A 234 15.13 -6.48 -9.82
N LEU A 235 15.70 -5.44 -10.44
CA LEU A 235 16.70 -5.59 -11.49
C LEU A 235 18.08 -5.67 -10.84
N ALA A 236 18.80 -6.75 -11.08
CA ALA A 236 20.14 -6.95 -10.54
C ALA A 236 21.11 -7.51 -11.61
N ASP A 237 22.39 -7.20 -11.48
CA ASP A 237 23.48 -7.67 -12.33
C ASP A 237 24.60 -8.35 -11.51
N LYS A 238 25.67 -8.78 -12.19
CA LYS A 238 26.82 -9.45 -11.55
C LYS A 238 27.51 -8.63 -10.46
N ASN A 239 27.33 -7.31 -10.44
CA ASN A 239 27.94 -6.38 -9.48
C ASN A 239 27.01 -6.05 -8.32
N SER A 240 25.75 -6.50 -8.37
CA SER A 240 24.78 -6.25 -7.29
C SER A 240 25.15 -7.03 -6.02
N ASN A 241 24.88 -6.40 -4.87
CA ASN A 241 25.08 -7.07 -3.58
C ASN A 241 24.01 -8.15 -3.37
N LEU A 242 24.44 -9.41 -3.26
CA LEU A 242 23.55 -10.57 -3.13
C LEU A 242 22.63 -10.50 -1.92
N SER A 243 23.18 -10.05 -0.77
CA SER A 243 22.41 -9.93 0.46
C SER A 243 21.32 -8.88 0.34
N GLN A 244 21.62 -7.71 -0.27
CA GLN A 244 20.63 -6.67 -0.50
C GLN A 244 19.50 -7.16 -1.41
N VAL A 245 19.83 -7.76 -2.56
CA VAL A 245 18.85 -8.31 -3.52
C VAL A 245 17.95 -9.35 -2.84
N ALA A 246 18.55 -10.27 -2.10
CA ALA A 246 17.79 -11.31 -1.40
C ALA A 246 16.91 -10.73 -0.28
N THR A 247 17.42 -9.73 0.47
CA THR A 247 16.67 -9.06 1.53
C THR A 247 15.47 -8.31 0.96
N SER A 248 15.62 -7.58 -0.14
CA SER A 248 14.51 -6.90 -0.81
C SER A 248 13.40 -7.87 -1.22
N LEU A 249 13.75 -9.00 -1.82
CA LEU A 249 12.77 -10.04 -2.20
C LEU A 249 12.08 -10.65 -0.98
N VAL A 250 12.82 -10.94 0.10
CA VAL A 250 12.26 -11.57 1.30
C VAL A 250 11.45 -10.58 2.12
N SER A 251 11.85 -9.32 2.22
CA SER A 251 11.09 -8.28 2.93
C SER A 251 9.70 -8.08 2.33
N GLN A 252 9.58 -8.16 1.00
CA GLN A 252 8.28 -8.14 0.35
C GLN A 252 7.51 -9.45 0.56
N ALA A 253 8.20 -10.59 0.51
CA ALA A 253 7.57 -11.90 0.66
C ALA A 253 6.97 -12.11 2.07
N GLU A 254 7.56 -11.54 3.12
CA GLU A 254 7.03 -11.66 4.48
C GLU A 254 5.80 -10.80 4.75
N HIS A 255 5.49 -9.87 3.86
CA HIS A 255 4.37 -8.95 4.00
C HIS A 255 3.03 -9.69 3.95
N ASP A 256 2.84 -10.55 2.93
CA ASP A 256 1.60 -11.32 2.71
C ASP A 256 1.90 -12.63 1.95
N PRO A 257 1.15 -13.73 2.19
CA PRO A 257 1.29 -14.98 1.43
C PRO A 257 1.06 -14.83 -0.09
N ASP A 258 0.33 -13.80 -0.50
CA ASP A 258 0.03 -13.50 -1.90
C ASP A 258 0.97 -12.44 -2.52
N SER A 259 1.93 -11.90 -1.75
CA SER A 259 2.95 -10.98 -2.25
C SER A 259 3.72 -11.57 -3.44
N GLN A 260 4.07 -10.72 -4.41
CA GLN A 260 4.85 -11.10 -5.60
C GLN A 260 6.28 -10.59 -5.52
N CYS A 261 7.25 -11.48 -5.75
CA CYS A 261 8.67 -11.17 -5.66
C CYS A 261 9.38 -11.64 -6.92
N ILE A 262 9.79 -10.70 -7.78
CA ILE A 262 10.40 -11.00 -9.07
C ILE A 262 11.82 -10.46 -9.13
N LEU A 263 12.76 -11.29 -9.59
CA LEU A 263 14.12 -10.88 -9.96
C LEU A 263 14.24 -10.90 -11.47
N VAL A 264 14.73 -9.81 -12.05
CA VAL A 264 15.11 -9.72 -13.47
C VAL A 264 16.62 -9.58 -13.58
N THR A 265 17.27 -10.45 -14.36
CA THR A 265 18.73 -10.42 -14.53
C THR A 265 19.17 -11.02 -15.85
N LYS A 266 20.35 -10.60 -16.33
CA LYS A 266 21.05 -11.25 -17.45
C LYS A 266 21.98 -12.38 -16.98
N ASP A 267 22.27 -12.46 -15.69
CA ASP A 267 23.25 -13.39 -15.13
C ASP A 267 22.59 -14.65 -14.55
N LYS A 268 22.79 -15.78 -15.21
CA LYS A 268 22.30 -17.09 -14.75
C LYS A 268 22.94 -17.51 -13.41
N ASN A 269 24.19 -17.12 -13.15
CA ASN A 269 24.89 -17.50 -11.92
C ASN A 269 24.34 -16.69 -10.74
N LEU A 270 23.96 -15.41 -10.97
CA LEU A 270 23.33 -14.59 -9.96
C LEU A 270 22.03 -15.23 -9.44
N THR A 271 21.21 -15.82 -10.30
CA THR A 271 19.96 -16.49 -9.87
C THR A 271 20.21 -17.58 -8.86
N LYS A 272 21.25 -18.40 -9.04
CA LYS A 272 21.62 -19.48 -8.11
C LYS A 272 22.12 -18.91 -6.77
N LYS A 273 22.97 -17.88 -6.83
CA LYS A 273 23.53 -17.22 -5.64
C LYS A 273 22.44 -16.54 -4.82
N VAL A 274 21.53 -15.79 -5.46
CA VAL A 274 20.40 -15.14 -4.78
C VAL A 274 19.48 -16.19 -4.15
N LEU A 275 19.18 -17.31 -4.83
CA LEU A 275 18.40 -18.40 -4.24
C LEU A 275 19.03 -18.96 -2.96
N LYS A 276 20.35 -19.11 -2.93
CA LYS A 276 21.08 -19.57 -1.74
C LYS A 276 20.95 -18.56 -0.60
N GLU A 277 21.10 -17.27 -0.90
CA GLU A 277 21.00 -16.19 0.11
C GLU A 277 19.56 -16.03 0.64
N VAL A 278 18.55 -16.11 -0.22
CA VAL A 278 17.13 -16.15 0.17
C VAL A 278 16.85 -17.29 1.16
N LYS A 279 17.36 -18.49 0.91
CA LYS A 279 17.20 -19.63 1.84
C LYS A 279 17.84 -19.35 3.20
N LYS A 280 19.04 -18.74 3.22
CA LYS A 280 19.75 -18.36 4.42
C LYS A 280 18.99 -17.32 5.24
N ILE A 281 18.42 -16.28 4.59
CA ILE A 281 17.60 -15.28 5.26
C ILE A 281 16.33 -15.92 5.84
N LEU A 282 15.63 -16.75 5.05
CA LEU A 282 14.42 -17.44 5.48
C LEU A 282 14.62 -18.32 6.71
N SER A 283 15.82 -18.92 6.90
CA SER A 283 16.08 -19.78 8.08
C SER A 283 15.94 -19.03 9.40
N ASN A 284 16.26 -17.74 9.42
CA ASN A 284 16.27 -16.89 10.62
C ASN A 284 15.09 -15.91 10.69
N LEU A 285 14.17 -15.95 9.71
CA LEU A 285 13.09 -14.97 9.62
C LEU A 285 11.92 -15.33 10.55
N PRO A 286 11.46 -14.44 11.45
CA PRO A 286 10.30 -14.69 12.31
C PRO A 286 9.03 -15.04 11.52
N ARG A 287 8.81 -14.40 10.38
CA ARG A 287 7.65 -14.62 9.48
C ARG A 287 7.93 -15.61 8.35
N LYS A 288 8.85 -16.54 8.55
CA LYS A 288 9.30 -17.57 7.60
C LYS A 288 8.15 -18.29 6.85
N ILE A 289 7.08 -18.64 7.56
CA ILE A 289 5.95 -19.37 6.97
C ILE A 289 5.26 -18.53 5.89
N ILE A 290 5.03 -17.25 6.15
CA ILE A 290 4.40 -16.32 5.22
C ILE A 290 5.29 -16.10 4.01
N ALA A 291 6.55 -15.72 4.23
CA ALA A 291 7.52 -15.48 3.17
C ALA A 291 7.74 -16.72 2.28
N SER A 292 7.80 -17.91 2.88
CA SER A 292 7.96 -19.16 2.13
C SER A 292 6.74 -19.47 1.24
N LYS A 293 5.52 -19.20 1.70
CA LYS A 293 4.30 -19.35 0.91
C LYS A 293 4.29 -18.38 -0.28
N SER A 294 4.59 -17.11 -0.02
CA SER A 294 4.68 -16.06 -1.05
C SER A 294 5.70 -16.44 -2.13
N LEU A 295 6.94 -16.73 -1.75
CA LEU A 295 8.01 -17.10 -2.70
C LEU A 295 7.73 -18.41 -3.46
N LYS A 296 7.05 -19.37 -2.85
CA LYS A 296 6.65 -20.61 -3.54
C LYS A 296 5.55 -20.36 -4.58
N LYS A 297 4.57 -19.53 -4.27
CA LYS A 297 3.41 -19.25 -5.11
C LYS A 297 3.71 -18.20 -6.17
N ASN A 298 4.26 -17.06 -5.76
CA ASN A 298 4.40 -15.84 -6.55
C ASN A 298 5.87 -15.36 -6.71
N GLY A 299 6.84 -16.17 -6.29
CA GLY A 299 8.27 -15.90 -6.54
C GLY A 299 8.67 -16.29 -7.95
N LEU A 300 9.36 -15.40 -8.67
CA LEU A 300 9.81 -15.63 -10.04
C LEU A 300 11.16 -15.00 -10.31
N PHE A 301 12.07 -15.73 -10.96
CA PHE A 301 13.29 -15.19 -11.52
C PHE A 301 13.20 -15.21 -13.04
N VAL A 302 13.41 -14.06 -13.68
CA VAL A 302 13.36 -13.91 -15.13
C VAL A 302 14.77 -13.68 -15.64
N LEU A 303 15.26 -14.64 -16.43
CA LEU A 303 16.55 -14.53 -17.09
C LEU A 303 16.35 -13.96 -18.50
N VAL A 304 16.92 -12.79 -18.75
CA VAL A 304 16.87 -12.05 -20.00
C VAL A 304 18.24 -12.02 -20.68
N GLN A 305 18.31 -11.73 -21.98
CA GLN A 305 19.56 -11.76 -22.76
C GLN A 305 20.20 -10.37 -22.92
N ASN A 306 19.38 -9.33 -23.02
CA ASN A 306 19.84 -7.97 -23.34
C ASN A 306 18.99 -6.89 -22.63
N ASP A 307 19.41 -5.64 -22.76
CA ASP A 307 18.77 -4.52 -22.10
C ASP A 307 17.36 -4.20 -22.65
N LYS A 308 17.11 -4.47 -23.92
CA LYS A 308 15.78 -4.33 -24.52
C LYS A 308 14.80 -5.27 -23.82
N GLN A 309 15.19 -6.52 -23.61
CA GLN A 309 14.38 -7.50 -22.90
C GLN A 309 14.20 -7.15 -21.40
N ILE A 310 15.19 -6.51 -20.75
CA ILE A 310 15.02 -5.99 -19.39
C ILE A 310 13.83 -5.01 -19.34
N ILE A 311 13.85 -4.02 -20.24
CA ILE A 311 12.82 -2.98 -20.29
C ILE A 311 11.45 -3.56 -20.62
N GLU A 312 11.37 -4.43 -21.64
CA GLU A 312 10.14 -5.12 -22.02
C GLU A 312 9.57 -5.95 -20.86
N THR A 313 10.42 -6.73 -20.20
CA THR A 313 10.04 -7.58 -19.07
C THR A 313 9.51 -6.76 -17.90
N ILE A 314 10.20 -5.69 -17.50
CA ILE A 314 9.78 -4.84 -16.36
C ILE A 314 8.47 -4.12 -16.69
N ASN A 315 8.32 -3.60 -17.92
CA ASN A 315 7.07 -2.96 -18.34
C ASN A 315 5.89 -3.95 -18.44
N GLU A 316 6.14 -5.22 -18.78
CA GLU A 316 5.13 -6.29 -18.79
C GLU A 316 4.71 -6.70 -17.36
N ILE A 317 5.67 -6.77 -16.43
CA ILE A 317 5.42 -7.04 -15.02
C ILE A 317 4.60 -5.90 -14.42
N ALA A 318 4.90 -4.65 -14.76
CA ALA A 318 4.26 -3.44 -14.25
C ALA A 318 4.21 -3.43 -12.71
N PRO A 319 5.34 -3.56 -12.00
CA PRO A 319 5.36 -3.79 -10.57
C PRO A 319 4.94 -2.56 -9.75
N GLU A 320 4.34 -2.78 -8.60
CA GLU A 320 4.10 -1.73 -7.60
C GLU A 320 5.42 -1.08 -7.17
N HIS A 321 6.42 -1.89 -6.82
CA HIS A 321 7.75 -1.42 -6.46
C HIS A 321 8.80 -1.99 -7.40
N LEU A 322 9.63 -1.12 -7.96
CA LEU A 322 10.77 -1.48 -8.78
C LEU A 322 12.07 -1.03 -8.12
N GLU A 323 12.98 -1.97 -7.88
CA GLU A 323 14.35 -1.68 -7.47
C GLU A 323 15.30 -1.84 -8.66
N LEU A 324 15.95 -0.76 -9.08
CA LEU A 324 17.04 -0.78 -10.05
C LEU A 324 18.38 -0.95 -9.31
N ASN A 325 18.62 -2.15 -8.79
CA ASN A 325 19.83 -2.50 -8.00
C ASN A 325 21.05 -2.73 -8.90
N VAL A 326 21.33 -1.76 -9.77
CA VAL A 326 22.46 -1.75 -10.72
C VAL A 326 23.13 -0.37 -10.72
N LYS A 327 24.45 -0.31 -10.90
CA LYS A 327 25.18 0.96 -10.92
C LYS A 327 24.68 1.91 -12.02
N ASN A 328 24.44 1.37 -13.22
CA ASN A 328 23.99 2.19 -14.35
C ASN A 328 22.46 2.18 -14.49
N PHE A 329 21.73 2.52 -13.42
CA PHE A 329 20.26 2.54 -13.39
C PHE A 329 19.67 3.57 -14.37
N LYS A 330 20.34 4.71 -14.62
CA LYS A 330 19.90 5.75 -15.57
C LYS A 330 19.62 5.24 -16.97
N LYS A 331 20.27 4.13 -17.37
CA LYS A 331 20.03 3.49 -18.66
C LYS A 331 18.61 2.96 -18.81
N TYR A 332 17.95 2.62 -17.71
CA TYR A 332 16.63 1.98 -17.65
C TYR A 332 15.53 2.92 -17.19
N GLU A 333 15.82 3.82 -16.24
CA GLU A 333 14.88 4.69 -15.55
C GLU A 333 13.87 5.37 -16.50
N ASN A 334 14.35 6.08 -17.51
CA ASN A 334 13.50 6.84 -18.45
C ASN A 334 12.76 5.97 -19.48
N LYS A 335 13.04 4.67 -19.54
CA LYS A 335 12.44 3.71 -20.49
C LYS A 335 11.39 2.82 -19.83
N ILE A 336 11.36 2.80 -18.51
CA ILE A 336 10.36 2.09 -17.75
C ILE A 336 9.16 3.01 -17.56
N LYS A 337 8.00 2.56 -18.05
CA LYS A 337 6.75 3.33 -18.06
C LYS A 337 5.74 2.82 -17.03
N ASN A 338 5.83 1.54 -16.68
CA ASN A 338 4.85 0.82 -15.89
C ASN A 338 5.45 0.36 -14.57
N ALA A 339 5.66 1.29 -13.63
CA ALA A 339 6.02 0.99 -12.25
C ALA A 339 5.36 2.00 -11.32
N GLY A 340 4.90 1.56 -10.16
CA GLY A 340 4.26 2.42 -9.17
C GLY A 340 5.27 3.35 -8.48
N SER A 341 6.39 2.77 -8.02
CA SER A 341 7.54 3.52 -7.51
C SER A 341 8.84 2.91 -8.03
N ILE A 342 9.88 3.74 -8.18
CA ILE A 342 11.18 3.32 -8.69
C ILE A 342 12.26 3.74 -7.69
N CYS A 343 12.96 2.75 -7.12
CA CYS A 343 14.12 2.94 -6.26
C CYS A 343 15.39 2.85 -7.10
N ASN A 344 16.10 3.95 -7.24
CA ASN A 344 17.22 4.10 -8.16
C ASN A 344 18.56 3.84 -7.49
N GLY A 345 19.28 2.83 -7.97
CA GLY A 345 20.63 2.48 -7.55
C GLY A 345 20.72 1.52 -6.37
N PRO A 346 21.91 0.94 -6.13
CA PRO A 346 22.11 -0.13 -5.16
C PRO A 346 21.91 0.27 -3.70
N ASN A 347 21.92 1.57 -3.41
CA ASN A 347 21.78 2.11 -2.04
C ASN A 347 20.38 2.65 -1.74
N THR A 348 19.41 2.36 -2.60
CA THR A 348 18.02 2.82 -2.44
C THR A 348 17.11 1.59 -2.37
N PRO A 349 16.98 0.95 -1.20
CA PRO A 349 16.11 -0.21 -1.04
C PRO A 349 14.64 0.23 -1.00
N MET A 350 13.74 -0.63 -1.45
CA MET A 350 12.29 -0.40 -1.40
C MET A 350 11.79 -0.09 0.01
N SER A 351 12.40 -0.67 1.03
CA SER A 351 12.07 -0.41 2.44
C SER A 351 12.32 1.03 2.90
N ALA A 352 12.96 1.87 2.07
CA ALA A 352 13.17 3.29 2.31
C ALA A 352 12.18 4.20 1.56
N SER A 353 11.28 3.61 0.78
CA SER A 353 10.26 4.32 0.00
C SER A 353 8.97 4.57 0.79
#